data_2124da4e332ced454fae00f6277463d6
#
_entry.id   2124da4e332ced454fae00f6277463d6
#
_cell.length_a   1.000
_cell.length_b   1.000
_cell.length_c   1.000
_cell.angle_alpha   90.00
_cell.angle_beta   90.00
_cell.angle_gamma   90.00
#
_symmetry.space_group_name_H-M   'P 1'
#
loop_
_entity.id
_entity.type
_entity.pdbx_description
1 polymer ?
#
loop_
_entity_poly.entity_id
_entity_poly.type
_entity_poly.pdbx_seq_one_letter_code
_entity_poly.pdbx_strand_id
1 'polypeptide(L)'
;MTRQLAVVALTLALLQPGFAANSTTAPLDGYSPAHSAAERDWEAKYRAIPDTKLLRDNMQRLSARPHNVGSPYDKDNAEWMLAKFKEYGFDAQIETFYVLFPTPKERKLEMIEPTKFVAKLQESPLAVDPTSSQIAEQLPTYNAYSKDGDVTGPLVYVNYGVREDYEQLERMGVSVKGAIVIARYGGAWRGIKPKVAAEHGAVGCIIYSAV
;
A
#
# COMPACT_ATOMS: atom_id res chain seq x y z
N MET A 1 29.27 68.40 -21.69
CA MET A 1 28.59 67.36 -22.52
C MET A 1 28.24 66.17 -21.64
N THR A 2 27.05 66.20 -21.07
CA THR A 2 26.53 65.21 -20.14
C THR A 2 25.56 64.32 -20.92
N ARG A 3 25.88 63.00 -21.04
CA ARG A 3 25.00 62.01 -21.64
C ARG A 3 24.14 61.41 -20.50
N GLN A 4 22.85 61.64 -20.58
CA GLN A 4 21.85 60.96 -19.76
C GLN A 4 21.60 59.59 -20.33
N LEU A 5 21.81 58.54 -19.53
CA LEU A 5 21.38 57.14 -19.79
C LEU A 5 19.97 56.98 -19.23
N ALA A 6 19.01 56.77 -20.13
CA ALA A 6 17.67 56.34 -19.78
C ALA A 6 17.63 54.84 -19.47
N VAL A 7 17.29 54.48 -18.23
CA VAL A 7 17.05 53.10 -17.84
C VAL A 7 15.55 52.80 -18.10
N VAL A 8 15.29 51.96 -19.09
CA VAL A 8 13.96 51.41 -19.33
C VAL A 8 13.77 50.21 -18.42
N ALA A 9 12.96 50.37 -17.38
CA ALA A 9 12.51 49.27 -16.54
C ALA A 9 11.39 48.49 -17.23
N LEU A 10 11.70 47.30 -17.69
CA LEU A 10 10.73 46.35 -18.28
C LEU A 10 10.05 45.58 -17.13
N THR A 11 8.85 45.99 -16.75
CA THR A 11 8.01 45.25 -15.79
C THR A 11 7.40 44.02 -16.46
N LEU A 12 7.95 42.87 -16.19
CA LEU A 12 7.40 41.58 -16.59
C LEU A 12 6.22 41.26 -15.67
N ALA A 13 4.98 41.45 -16.15
CA ALA A 13 3.78 41.01 -15.46
C ALA A 13 3.71 39.47 -15.55
N LEU A 14 4.01 38.80 -14.44
CA LEU A 14 3.77 37.38 -14.28
C LEU A 14 2.24 37.13 -14.26
N LEU A 15 1.70 36.70 -15.37
CA LEU A 15 0.39 36.09 -15.45
C LEU A 15 0.44 34.79 -14.63
N GLN A 16 0.04 34.85 -13.38
CA GLN A 16 -0.31 33.65 -12.65
C GLN A 16 -1.58 33.08 -13.27
N PRO A 17 -1.63 31.77 -13.61
CA PRO A 17 -2.89 31.13 -13.92
C PRO A 17 -3.73 31.18 -12.63
N GLY A 18 -4.71 32.10 -12.61
CA GLY A 18 -5.69 32.13 -11.54
C GLY A 18 -6.39 30.76 -11.53
N PHE A 19 -6.24 30.04 -10.46
CA PHE A 19 -7.20 28.99 -10.12
C PHE A 19 -8.55 29.72 -10.07
N ALA A 20 -9.37 29.50 -11.09
CA ALA A 20 -10.74 29.99 -11.09
C ALA A 20 -11.41 29.37 -9.85
N ALA A 21 -11.57 30.17 -8.81
CA ALA A 21 -12.46 29.80 -7.72
C ALA A 21 -13.81 29.52 -8.39
N ASN A 22 -14.27 28.26 -8.31
CA ASN A 22 -15.55 27.85 -8.82
C ASN A 22 -16.60 28.85 -8.24
N SER A 23 -17.07 29.76 -9.07
CA SER A 23 -18.05 30.73 -8.61
C SER A 23 -19.29 29.91 -8.26
N THR A 24 -19.76 30.03 -7.02
CA THR A 24 -20.96 29.36 -6.52
C THR A 24 -22.22 29.75 -7.28
N THR A 25 -22.12 30.69 -8.22
CA THR A 25 -23.20 31.23 -9.04
C THR A 25 -23.26 30.65 -10.46
N ALA A 26 -22.18 30.00 -10.97
CA ALA A 26 -22.23 29.41 -12.29
C ALA A 26 -23.10 28.12 -12.28
N PRO A 27 -23.88 27.85 -13.33
CA PRO A 27 -24.62 26.59 -13.43
C PRO A 27 -23.68 25.38 -13.35
N LEU A 28 -24.12 24.27 -12.75
CA LEU A 28 -23.44 23.02 -12.80
C LEU A 28 -23.56 22.40 -14.19
N ASP A 29 -22.52 21.71 -14.64
CA ASP A 29 -22.55 20.99 -15.91
C ASP A 29 -23.68 19.96 -15.91
N GLY A 30 -24.53 19.99 -16.95
CA GLY A 30 -25.68 19.12 -17.07
C GLY A 30 -26.95 19.61 -16.33
N TYR A 31 -26.91 20.74 -15.61
CA TYR A 31 -28.04 21.29 -14.89
C TYR A 31 -28.47 22.70 -15.43
N SER A 32 -29.76 22.97 -15.43
CA SER A 32 -30.23 24.35 -15.65
C SER A 32 -29.83 25.25 -14.47
N PRO A 33 -29.78 26.59 -14.62
CA PRO A 33 -29.47 27.49 -13.51
C PRO A 33 -30.38 27.30 -12.29
N ALA A 34 -31.64 27.06 -12.49
CA ALA A 34 -32.61 26.82 -11.41
C ALA A 34 -32.35 25.49 -10.70
N HIS A 35 -32.05 24.41 -11.44
CA HIS A 35 -31.77 23.10 -10.85
C HIS A 35 -30.37 23.04 -10.23
N SER A 36 -29.40 23.80 -10.71
CA SER A 36 -28.06 23.89 -10.12
C SER A 36 -28.08 24.39 -8.66
N ALA A 37 -28.98 25.30 -8.32
CA ALA A 37 -29.10 25.77 -6.94
C ALA A 37 -29.65 24.67 -6.02
N ALA A 38 -30.67 23.94 -6.47
CA ALA A 38 -31.24 22.82 -5.72
C ALA A 38 -30.22 21.67 -5.56
N GLU A 39 -29.47 21.37 -6.63
CA GLU A 39 -28.42 20.32 -6.57
C GLU A 39 -27.30 20.65 -5.59
N ARG A 40 -26.81 21.90 -5.58
CA ARG A 40 -25.82 22.35 -4.58
C ARG A 40 -26.33 22.24 -3.15
N ASP A 41 -27.60 22.49 -2.92
CA ASP A 41 -28.21 22.34 -1.60
C ASP A 41 -28.24 20.86 -1.17
N TRP A 42 -28.59 19.97 -2.09
CA TRP A 42 -28.49 18.51 -1.85
C TRP A 42 -27.08 18.05 -1.64
N GLU A 43 -26.12 18.48 -2.46
CA GLU A 43 -24.71 18.16 -2.26
C GLU A 43 -24.19 18.66 -0.92
N ALA A 44 -24.55 19.85 -0.49
CA ALA A 44 -24.16 20.40 0.80
C ALA A 44 -24.72 19.58 1.96
N LYS A 45 -25.99 19.17 1.89
CA LYS A 45 -26.60 18.25 2.87
C LYS A 45 -25.89 16.92 2.91
N TYR A 46 -25.58 16.32 1.75
CA TYR A 46 -24.87 15.06 1.66
C TYR A 46 -23.46 15.16 2.26
N ARG A 47 -22.71 16.20 1.91
CA ARG A 47 -21.35 16.44 2.43
C ARG A 47 -21.32 16.69 3.95
N ALA A 48 -22.42 17.12 4.54
CA ALA A 48 -22.54 17.32 5.99
C ALA A 48 -22.83 16.00 6.77
N ILE A 49 -23.20 14.91 6.08
CA ILE A 49 -23.50 13.62 6.72
C ILE A 49 -22.25 12.95 7.32
N PRO A 50 -21.07 12.89 6.63
CA PRO A 50 -19.91 12.22 7.17
C PRO A 50 -19.41 12.87 8.47
N ASP A 51 -19.36 12.08 9.54
CA ASP A 51 -18.80 12.47 10.83
C ASP A 51 -17.36 11.99 10.94
N THR A 52 -16.40 12.92 10.98
CA THR A 52 -14.97 12.60 11.03
C THR A 52 -14.57 11.88 12.32
N LYS A 53 -15.28 12.17 13.44
CA LYS A 53 -15.05 11.46 14.69
C LYS A 53 -15.51 10.00 14.59
N LEU A 54 -16.70 9.79 14.04
CA LEU A 54 -17.24 8.44 13.85
C LEU A 54 -16.37 7.61 12.90
N LEU A 55 -15.88 8.21 11.82
CA LEU A 55 -14.94 7.55 10.89
C LEU A 55 -13.65 7.12 11.61
N ARG A 56 -13.09 7.97 12.46
CA ARG A 56 -11.89 7.66 13.25
C ARG A 56 -12.17 6.54 14.25
N ASP A 57 -13.27 6.63 15.00
CA ASP A 57 -13.64 5.64 16.01
C ASP A 57 -13.86 4.26 15.36
N ASN A 58 -14.54 4.21 14.23
CA ASN A 58 -14.75 2.98 13.47
C ASN A 58 -13.43 2.39 12.95
N MET A 59 -12.55 3.22 12.40
CA MET A 59 -11.23 2.78 11.94
C MET A 59 -10.42 2.20 13.10
N GLN A 60 -10.37 2.92 14.23
CA GLN A 60 -9.66 2.46 15.43
C GLN A 60 -10.23 1.13 15.95
N ARG A 61 -11.57 0.99 15.98
CA ARG A 61 -12.23 -0.25 16.39
C ARG A 61 -11.88 -1.41 15.45
N LEU A 62 -11.97 -1.21 14.15
CA LEU A 62 -11.77 -2.26 13.15
C LEU A 62 -10.30 -2.70 13.01
N SER A 63 -9.36 -1.82 13.34
CA SER A 63 -7.91 -2.08 13.22
C SER A 63 -7.20 -2.33 14.56
N ALA A 64 -7.94 -2.44 15.67
CA ALA A 64 -7.36 -2.51 17.02
C ALA A 64 -6.54 -3.78 17.30
N ARG A 65 -6.77 -4.86 16.55
CA ARG A 65 -6.05 -6.14 16.68
C ARG A 65 -5.81 -6.75 15.28
N PRO A 66 -4.85 -7.66 15.14
CA PRO A 66 -4.70 -8.46 13.93
C PRO A 66 -6.02 -9.18 13.58
N HIS A 67 -6.43 -9.11 12.32
CA HIS A 67 -7.75 -9.60 11.86
C HIS A 67 -7.67 -10.29 10.49
N ASN A 68 -6.70 -11.19 10.36
CA ASN A 68 -6.61 -12.04 9.18
C ASN A 68 -7.80 -12.97 9.07
N VAL A 69 -8.06 -13.44 7.85
CA VAL A 69 -9.17 -14.33 7.51
C VAL A 69 -9.28 -15.50 8.50
N GLY A 70 -10.43 -15.64 9.12
CA GLY A 70 -10.75 -16.70 10.09
C GLY A 70 -10.15 -16.51 11.49
N SER A 71 -9.51 -15.37 11.78
CA SER A 71 -9.04 -15.07 13.13
C SER A 71 -10.21 -14.69 14.06
N PRO A 72 -10.02 -14.80 15.40
CA PRO A 72 -11.06 -14.40 16.34
C PRO A 72 -11.51 -12.95 16.18
N TYR A 73 -10.57 -12.04 15.87
CA TYR A 73 -10.92 -10.63 15.73
C TYR A 73 -11.57 -10.31 14.38
N ASP A 74 -11.29 -11.09 13.33
CA ASP A 74 -12.01 -11.03 12.06
C ASP A 74 -13.51 -11.35 12.27
N LYS A 75 -13.79 -12.42 13.00
CA LYS A 75 -15.17 -12.77 13.39
C LYS A 75 -15.83 -11.68 14.24
N ASP A 76 -15.15 -11.16 15.25
CA ASP A 76 -15.64 -10.08 16.11
C ASP A 76 -15.93 -8.80 15.32
N ASN A 77 -15.07 -8.46 14.34
CA ASN A 77 -15.32 -7.36 13.41
C ASN A 77 -16.56 -7.60 12.52
N ALA A 78 -16.73 -8.82 12.01
CA ALA A 78 -17.90 -9.15 11.19
C ALA A 78 -19.21 -9.05 11.99
N GLU A 79 -19.21 -9.54 13.23
CA GLU A 79 -20.36 -9.46 14.12
C GLU A 79 -20.69 -8.01 14.51
N TRP A 80 -19.66 -7.21 14.77
CA TRP A 80 -19.83 -5.77 15.03
C TRP A 80 -20.37 -5.02 13.83
N MET A 81 -19.86 -5.27 12.62
CA MET A 81 -20.38 -4.67 11.39
C MET A 81 -21.83 -5.07 11.15
N LEU A 82 -22.19 -6.35 11.37
CA LEU A 82 -23.57 -6.80 11.27
C LEU A 82 -24.48 -6.01 12.21
N ALA A 83 -24.06 -5.83 13.47
CA ALA A 83 -24.83 -5.04 14.43
C ALA A 83 -25.02 -3.60 13.98
N LYS A 84 -23.98 -2.97 13.40
CA LYS A 84 -24.06 -1.61 12.87
C LYS A 84 -24.98 -1.50 11.66
N PHE A 85 -24.94 -2.44 10.72
CA PHE A 85 -25.86 -2.43 9.59
C PHE A 85 -27.31 -2.56 10.05
N LYS A 86 -27.61 -3.41 11.04
CA LYS A 86 -28.96 -3.51 11.63
C LYS A 86 -29.39 -2.23 12.36
N GLU A 87 -28.47 -1.60 13.11
CA GLU A 87 -28.69 -0.30 13.76
C GLU A 87 -29.08 0.78 12.72
N TYR A 88 -28.47 0.74 11.53
CA TYR A 88 -28.79 1.66 10.43
C TYR A 88 -30.06 1.30 9.68
N GLY A 89 -30.77 0.25 10.07
CA GLY A 89 -32.04 -0.16 9.48
C GLY A 89 -31.93 -1.11 8.27
N PHE A 90 -30.76 -1.65 8.00
CA PHE A 90 -30.58 -2.64 6.93
C PHE A 90 -31.03 -4.04 7.39
N ASP A 91 -31.65 -4.79 6.50
CA ASP A 91 -31.82 -6.23 6.64
C ASP A 91 -30.50 -6.91 6.24
N ALA A 92 -29.69 -7.24 7.25
CA ALA A 92 -28.32 -7.70 7.05
C ALA A 92 -28.09 -9.05 7.73
N GLN A 93 -27.27 -9.88 7.10
CA GLN A 93 -26.84 -11.19 7.61
C GLN A 93 -25.37 -11.45 7.27
N ILE A 94 -24.73 -12.35 8.02
CA ILE A 94 -23.38 -12.85 7.70
C ILE A 94 -23.55 -14.11 6.84
N GLU A 95 -22.86 -14.15 5.70
CA GLU A 95 -22.71 -15.35 4.91
C GLU A 95 -21.31 -15.92 5.14
N THR A 96 -21.23 -17.20 5.51
CA THR A 96 -19.97 -17.86 5.86
C THR A 96 -19.49 -18.74 4.71
N PHE A 97 -18.24 -18.53 4.29
CA PHE A 97 -17.56 -19.33 3.29
C PHE A 97 -16.35 -20.04 3.87
N TYR A 98 -16.08 -21.25 3.39
CA TYR A 98 -14.84 -21.97 3.70
C TYR A 98 -13.88 -21.79 2.53
N VAL A 99 -12.73 -21.22 2.80
CA VAL A 99 -11.72 -20.90 1.79
C VAL A 99 -10.39 -21.57 2.11
N LEU A 100 -9.64 -21.93 1.07
CA LEU A 100 -8.24 -22.34 1.24
C LEU A 100 -7.39 -21.10 1.53
N PHE A 101 -6.79 -21.07 2.71
CA PHE A 101 -5.95 -19.97 3.16
C PHE A 101 -4.55 -20.48 3.47
N PRO A 102 -3.55 -20.19 2.61
CA PRO A 102 -2.19 -20.69 2.78
C PRO A 102 -1.51 -19.99 3.95
N THR A 103 -0.97 -20.79 4.88
CA THR A 103 -0.16 -20.33 5.98
C THR A 103 1.11 -21.18 6.08
N PRO A 104 2.29 -20.58 6.37
CA PRO A 104 3.52 -21.36 6.49
C PRO A 104 3.52 -22.16 7.79
N LYS A 105 4.04 -23.40 7.73
CA LYS A 105 4.34 -24.22 8.91
C LYS A 105 5.70 -23.85 9.49
N GLU A 106 6.68 -23.69 8.62
CA GLU A 106 8.05 -23.32 8.98
C GLU A 106 8.56 -22.26 8.01
N ARG A 107 9.34 -21.34 8.54
CA ARG A 107 10.01 -20.28 7.78
C ARG A 107 11.39 -20.10 8.34
N LYS A 108 12.40 -20.15 7.48
CA LYS A 108 13.78 -19.94 7.86
C LYS A 108 14.50 -19.14 6.78
N LEU A 109 15.23 -18.13 7.17
CA LEU A 109 16.10 -17.35 6.31
C LEU A 109 17.41 -17.14 7.03
N GLU A 110 18.49 -17.71 6.46
CA GLU A 110 19.83 -17.65 7.03
C GLU A 110 20.84 -17.22 5.98
N MET A 111 21.78 -16.40 6.38
CA MET A 111 23.02 -16.19 5.67
C MET A 111 24.07 -17.13 6.28
N ILE A 112 24.65 -17.99 5.45
CA ILE A 112 25.62 -19.00 5.88
C ILE A 112 27.02 -18.42 5.87
N GLU A 113 27.36 -17.66 4.82
CA GLU A 113 28.65 -17.03 4.59
C GLU A 113 28.43 -15.58 4.11
N PRO A 114 29.40 -14.67 4.30
CA PRO A 114 30.69 -14.81 5.01
C PRO A 114 30.55 -14.84 6.53
N THR A 115 29.39 -14.46 7.06
CA THR A 115 29.11 -14.47 8.51
C THR A 115 27.72 -15.08 8.73
N LYS A 116 27.62 -16.00 9.68
CA LYS A 116 26.35 -16.61 10.03
C LYS A 116 25.39 -15.56 10.58
N PHE A 117 24.23 -15.48 9.98
CA PHE A 117 23.14 -14.58 10.40
C PHE A 117 21.79 -15.26 10.18
N VAL A 118 20.93 -15.23 11.19
CA VAL A 118 19.55 -15.72 11.11
C VAL A 118 18.62 -14.50 11.11
N ALA A 119 17.85 -14.34 10.06
CA ALA A 119 16.93 -13.22 9.93
C ALA A 119 15.76 -13.37 10.92
N LYS A 120 15.44 -12.29 11.61
CA LYS A 120 14.17 -12.19 12.34
C LYS A 120 13.06 -11.99 11.34
N LEU A 121 12.22 -13.00 11.15
CA LEU A 121 11.05 -12.92 10.28
C LEU A 121 9.84 -12.34 11.04
N GLN A 122 10.08 -11.23 11.73
CA GLN A 122 9.11 -10.49 12.54
C GLN A 122 9.50 -9.03 12.58
N GLU A 123 8.55 -8.15 12.39
CA GLU A 123 8.75 -6.71 12.49
C GLU A 123 8.86 -6.25 13.96
N SER A 124 9.63 -5.19 14.18
CA SER A 124 9.75 -4.57 15.50
C SER A 124 8.50 -3.75 15.81
N PRO A 125 8.06 -3.71 17.09
CA PRO A 125 6.98 -2.83 17.49
C PRO A 125 7.31 -1.36 17.22
N LEU A 126 6.31 -0.57 16.85
CA LEU A 126 6.41 0.87 16.66
C LEU A 126 6.00 1.59 17.95
N ALA A 127 6.86 2.46 18.46
CA ALA A 127 6.60 3.19 19.71
C ALA A 127 5.35 4.09 19.64
N VAL A 128 5.00 4.56 18.45
CA VAL A 128 3.83 5.42 18.20
C VAL A 128 2.52 4.64 18.05
N ASP A 129 2.60 3.33 17.91
CA ASP A 129 1.44 2.46 17.74
C ASP A 129 1.48 1.29 18.73
N PRO A 130 0.76 1.38 19.87
CA PRO A 130 0.70 0.31 20.86
C PRO A 130 0.15 -1.01 20.32
N THR A 131 -0.63 -0.99 19.23
CA THR A 131 -1.20 -2.21 18.63
C THR A 131 -0.16 -3.02 17.87
N SER A 132 0.95 -2.40 17.46
CA SER A 132 2.04 -3.05 16.72
C SER A 132 2.77 -4.15 17.50
N SER A 133 2.62 -4.18 18.83
CA SER A 133 3.18 -5.23 19.69
C SER A 133 2.29 -6.48 19.83
N GLN A 134 1.10 -6.48 19.26
CA GLN A 134 0.13 -7.58 19.33
C GLN A 134 0.49 -8.67 18.31
N ILE A 135 1.43 -9.56 18.67
CA ILE A 135 1.95 -10.58 17.75
C ILE A 135 1.21 -11.92 17.83
N ALA A 136 0.44 -12.17 18.90
CA ALA A 136 -0.17 -13.47 19.16
C ALA A 136 -1.18 -13.91 18.08
N GLU A 137 -1.88 -12.97 17.46
CA GLU A 137 -2.87 -13.21 16.41
C GLU A 137 -2.39 -12.78 15.01
N GLN A 138 -1.15 -12.31 14.89
CA GLN A 138 -0.57 -11.95 13.60
C GLN A 138 -0.27 -13.20 12.78
N LEU A 139 -0.49 -13.08 11.46
CA LEU A 139 0.10 -14.05 10.53
C LEU A 139 1.62 -13.90 10.54
N PRO A 140 2.34 -15.01 10.42
CA PRO A 140 3.76 -14.95 10.23
C PRO A 140 4.10 -14.24 8.91
N THR A 141 5.27 -13.59 8.84
CA THR A 141 5.78 -12.97 7.60
C THR A 141 6.02 -14.03 6.54
N TYR A 142 5.32 -13.96 5.40
CA TYR A 142 5.45 -14.90 4.28
C TYR A 142 4.85 -14.30 3.01
N ASN A 143 5.13 -14.90 1.87
CA ASN A 143 4.41 -14.62 0.62
C ASN A 143 3.40 -15.73 0.37
N ALA A 144 2.12 -15.38 0.34
CA ALA A 144 1.04 -16.32 0.02
C ALA A 144 1.28 -17.01 -1.32
N TYR A 145 0.97 -18.31 -1.37
CA TYR A 145 1.18 -19.17 -2.55
C TYR A 145 2.64 -19.36 -2.98
N SER A 146 3.63 -19.05 -2.13
CA SER A 146 4.99 -19.49 -2.35
C SER A 146 5.06 -21.02 -2.33
N LYS A 147 5.93 -21.58 -3.18
CA LYS A 147 6.18 -23.01 -3.21
C LYS A 147 6.94 -23.42 -1.95
N ASP A 148 6.60 -24.60 -1.43
CA ASP A 148 7.42 -25.26 -0.40
C ASP A 148 8.81 -25.62 -0.96
N GLY A 149 9.83 -25.48 -0.13
CA GLY A 149 11.20 -25.82 -0.53
C GLY A 149 12.22 -25.44 0.53
N ASP A 150 13.40 -26.00 0.36
CA ASP A 150 14.62 -25.67 1.07
C ASP A 150 15.71 -25.45 0.01
N VAL A 151 16.20 -24.22 -0.11
CA VAL A 151 17.16 -23.83 -1.13
C VAL A 151 18.33 -23.07 -0.52
N THR A 152 19.53 -23.34 -1.02
CA THR A 152 20.75 -22.62 -0.70
C THR A 152 21.41 -22.15 -1.99
N GLY A 153 21.91 -20.94 -2.01
CA GLY A 153 22.55 -20.37 -3.18
C GLY A 153 23.19 -19.02 -2.91
N PRO A 154 24.01 -18.52 -3.85
CA PRO A 154 24.55 -17.17 -3.77
C PRO A 154 23.42 -16.13 -3.68
N LEU A 155 23.66 -15.05 -2.94
CA LEU A 155 22.72 -13.92 -2.86
C LEU A 155 23.07 -12.87 -3.91
N VAL A 156 22.10 -12.47 -4.73
CA VAL A 156 22.27 -11.38 -5.71
C VAL A 156 21.22 -10.31 -5.48
N TYR A 157 21.67 -9.08 -5.32
CA TYR A 157 20.79 -7.93 -5.22
C TYR A 157 20.27 -7.51 -6.61
N VAL A 158 18.95 -7.40 -6.76
CA VAL A 158 18.29 -7.14 -8.04
C VAL A 158 17.43 -5.88 -8.01
N ASN A 159 17.78 -4.89 -7.21
CA ASN A 159 17.07 -3.62 -7.08
C ASN A 159 15.55 -3.85 -6.85
N TYR A 160 14.67 -3.40 -7.74
CA TYR A 160 13.23 -3.66 -7.67
C TYR A 160 12.81 -5.03 -8.24
N GLY A 161 13.73 -5.76 -8.86
CA GLY A 161 13.46 -7.07 -9.47
C GLY A 161 12.49 -6.99 -10.64
N VAL A 162 12.51 -5.90 -11.38
CA VAL A 162 11.81 -5.72 -12.65
C VAL A 162 12.72 -6.13 -13.81
N ARG A 163 12.17 -6.29 -15.01
CA ARG A 163 12.92 -6.76 -16.18
C ARG A 163 14.19 -5.96 -16.44
N GLU A 164 14.09 -4.64 -16.37
CA GLU A 164 15.19 -3.72 -16.65
C GLU A 164 16.37 -3.89 -15.68
N ASP A 165 16.10 -4.29 -14.44
CA ASP A 165 17.13 -4.58 -13.44
C ASP A 165 17.94 -5.82 -13.83
N TYR A 166 17.30 -6.87 -14.34
CA TYR A 166 17.99 -8.07 -14.82
C TYR A 166 18.77 -7.82 -16.11
N GLU A 167 18.23 -7.03 -17.04
CA GLU A 167 18.97 -6.59 -18.23
C GLU A 167 20.23 -5.80 -17.86
N GLN A 168 20.17 -4.99 -16.78
CA GLN A 168 21.34 -4.29 -16.27
C GLN A 168 22.38 -5.26 -15.70
N LEU A 169 21.96 -6.26 -14.91
CA LEU A 169 22.85 -7.28 -14.38
C LEU A 169 23.53 -8.07 -15.50
N GLU A 170 22.79 -8.46 -16.53
CA GLU A 170 23.32 -9.15 -17.71
C GLU A 170 24.40 -8.31 -18.43
N ARG A 171 24.16 -7.01 -18.62
CA ARG A 171 25.17 -6.09 -19.18
C ARG A 171 26.43 -5.98 -18.32
N MET A 172 26.30 -6.20 -17.00
CA MET A 172 27.41 -6.24 -16.05
C MET A 172 28.08 -7.62 -15.96
N GLY A 173 27.60 -8.62 -16.70
CA GLY A 173 28.08 -10.00 -16.62
C GLY A 173 27.67 -10.76 -15.36
N VAL A 174 26.65 -10.26 -14.63
CA VAL A 174 26.15 -10.89 -13.41
C VAL A 174 24.96 -11.80 -13.74
N SER A 175 25.13 -13.10 -13.47
CA SER A 175 24.08 -14.10 -13.63
C SER A 175 23.36 -14.35 -12.31
N VAL A 176 22.05 -14.52 -12.36
CA VAL A 176 21.23 -14.92 -11.21
C VAL A 176 20.81 -16.39 -11.26
N LYS A 177 21.26 -17.13 -12.27
CA LYS A 177 20.94 -18.55 -12.42
C LYS A 177 21.45 -19.35 -11.23
N GLY A 178 20.56 -20.08 -10.56
CA GLY A 178 20.88 -20.84 -9.34
C GLY A 178 21.08 -19.99 -8.09
N ALA A 179 20.88 -18.66 -8.18
CA ALA A 179 21.02 -17.75 -7.04
C ALA A 179 19.69 -17.53 -6.31
N ILE A 180 19.77 -17.07 -5.08
CA ILE A 180 18.67 -16.44 -4.37
C ILE A 180 18.78 -14.93 -4.63
N VAL A 181 17.72 -14.32 -5.17
CA VAL A 181 17.72 -12.89 -5.41
C VAL A 181 17.07 -12.13 -4.26
N ILE A 182 17.54 -10.92 -3.99
CA ILE A 182 16.93 -10.01 -3.03
C ILE A 182 16.47 -8.74 -3.74
N ALA A 183 15.17 -8.45 -3.66
CA ALA A 183 14.52 -7.31 -4.30
C ALA A 183 13.88 -6.38 -3.27
N ARG A 184 13.99 -5.07 -3.48
CA ARG A 184 13.23 -4.08 -2.70
C ARG A 184 11.76 -4.08 -3.09
N TYR A 185 10.91 -3.80 -2.11
CA TYR A 185 9.49 -3.55 -2.37
C TYR A 185 9.30 -2.24 -3.16
N GLY A 186 8.28 -2.18 -4.00
CA GLY A 186 8.03 -1.02 -4.88
C GLY A 186 8.52 -1.24 -6.31
N GLY A 187 8.40 -0.22 -7.15
CA GLY A 187 8.78 -0.24 -8.58
C GLY A 187 7.86 -1.04 -9.50
N ALA A 188 7.19 -2.07 -8.97
CA ALA A 188 6.20 -2.90 -9.67
C ALA A 188 5.35 -3.68 -8.68
N TRP A 189 4.37 -4.42 -9.19
CA TRP A 189 3.57 -5.36 -8.40
C TRP A 189 4.45 -6.43 -7.79
N ARG A 190 4.19 -6.79 -6.52
CA ARG A 190 5.00 -7.76 -5.78
C ARG A 190 5.21 -9.07 -6.52
N GLY A 191 4.17 -9.62 -7.16
CA GLY A 191 4.24 -10.88 -7.91
C GLY A 191 5.16 -10.85 -9.13
N ILE A 192 5.47 -9.68 -9.68
CA ILE A 192 6.41 -9.54 -10.80
C ILE A 192 7.83 -9.96 -10.37
N LYS A 193 8.24 -9.64 -9.14
CA LYS A 193 9.58 -9.92 -8.64
C LYS A 193 9.95 -11.40 -8.66
N PRO A 194 9.20 -12.33 -8.04
CA PRO A 194 9.49 -13.75 -8.13
C PRO A 194 9.29 -14.31 -9.54
N LYS A 195 8.34 -13.77 -10.33
CA LYS A 195 8.14 -14.19 -11.73
C LYS A 195 9.38 -13.93 -12.56
N VAL A 196 9.88 -12.69 -12.59
CA VAL A 196 11.06 -12.33 -13.38
C VAL A 196 12.33 -13.04 -12.85
N ALA A 197 12.46 -13.20 -11.52
CA ALA A 197 13.52 -13.99 -10.94
C ALA A 197 13.53 -15.44 -11.47
N ALA A 198 12.39 -16.09 -11.49
CA ALA A 198 12.25 -17.44 -12.02
C ALA A 198 12.55 -17.53 -13.53
N GLU A 199 12.12 -16.56 -14.32
CA GLU A 199 12.41 -16.46 -15.76
C GLU A 199 13.93 -16.38 -16.04
N HIS A 200 14.72 -15.78 -15.13
CA HIS A 200 16.17 -15.69 -15.21
C HIS A 200 16.89 -16.84 -14.47
N GLY A 201 16.15 -17.84 -13.99
CA GLY A 201 16.70 -19.07 -13.39
C GLY A 201 17.14 -18.94 -11.93
N ALA A 202 16.69 -17.92 -11.20
CA ALA A 202 16.88 -17.85 -9.76
C ALA A 202 16.08 -18.96 -9.05
N VAL A 203 16.61 -19.48 -7.94
CA VAL A 203 16.00 -20.56 -7.15
C VAL A 203 15.19 -20.04 -5.96
N GLY A 204 15.34 -18.78 -5.60
CA GLY A 204 14.59 -18.10 -4.54
C GLY A 204 14.53 -16.60 -4.74
N CYS A 205 13.49 -15.95 -4.18
CA CYS A 205 13.32 -14.51 -4.22
C CYS A 205 12.93 -14.00 -2.84
N ILE A 206 13.78 -13.17 -2.26
CA ILE A 206 13.55 -12.44 -1.03
C ILE A 206 13.05 -11.05 -1.39
N ILE A 207 11.97 -10.61 -0.74
CA ILE A 207 11.44 -9.26 -0.91
C ILE A 207 11.54 -8.55 0.44
N TYR A 208 12.14 -7.37 0.47
CA TYR A 208 12.25 -6.56 1.69
C TYR A 208 11.65 -5.17 1.49
N SER A 209 11.10 -4.62 2.58
CA SER A 209 10.65 -3.23 2.62
C SER A 209 11.83 -2.36 3.07
N ALA A 210 12.17 -1.34 2.26
CA ALA A 210 13.08 -0.29 2.72
C ALA A 210 12.24 0.72 3.51
N VAL A 211 12.54 0.86 4.79
CA VAL A 211 11.97 1.89 5.67
C VAL A 211 12.70 3.20 5.46
#